data_93f024b53d07e34e99cdd50ce28cb298
#
_entry.id   93f024b53d07e34e99cdd50ce28cb298
#
_cell.length_a   1.000
_cell.length_b   1.000
_cell.length_c   1.000
_cell.angle_alpha   90.00
_cell.angle_beta   90.00
_cell.angle_gamma   90.00
#
_symmetry.space_group_name_H-M   'P 1'
#
loop_
_entity.id
_entity.type
_entity.pdbx_description
1 polymer ?
#
loop_
_entity_poly.entity_id
_entity_poly.type
_entity_poly.pdbx_seq_one_letter_code
_entity_poly.pdbx_strand_id
1 'polypeptide(L)'
;MQRDDPVQLIAQEQVRLLSELKKLPEAAWHQMSHCEGWTNARVVAHLTTAAEFYHQSVSKALRGDTLPPSIPGGQRLTADQFRERLVAKQEQLAECPPRELLGVFDKNGTALVDLFRRIAPHNMTKPAWHPRGTWTVAMFVSSRVFELAMHGWDIHVSLDPQARVRDLLQPFLVHFLLQVGKRTFEENPDLDGLYRFELQGGMAWTTRVFNGKMEYGPLEPAPDATIRTDANHLLLLTTCRETLPQLEQRGLLTIEGDRERTEQLIDAICRRQ
;
A
#
# COMPACT_ATOMS: atom_id res chain seq x y z
N MET A 1 12.16 -17.20 9.70
CA MET A 1 11.15 -16.22 10.16
C MET A 1 9.79 -16.70 9.70
N GLN A 2 8.90 -17.04 10.61
CA GLN A 2 7.53 -17.43 10.30
C GLN A 2 6.87 -16.20 9.67
N ARG A 3 6.41 -16.30 8.43
CA ARG A 3 5.70 -15.19 7.77
C ARG A 3 4.34 -15.08 8.42
N ASP A 4 4.04 -13.94 9.01
CA ASP A 4 2.69 -13.69 9.54
C ASP A 4 1.67 -13.87 8.42
N ASP A 5 0.56 -14.52 8.74
CA ASP A 5 -0.54 -14.70 7.80
C ASP A 5 -1.14 -13.34 7.43
N PRO A 6 -1.08 -12.92 6.16
CA PRO A 6 -1.56 -11.61 5.76
C PRO A 6 -3.06 -11.43 6.03
N VAL A 7 -3.87 -12.49 6.03
CA VAL A 7 -5.29 -12.41 6.37
C VAL A 7 -5.48 -12.10 7.85
N GLN A 8 -4.62 -12.65 8.70
CA GLN A 8 -4.62 -12.32 10.13
C GLN A 8 -4.20 -10.87 10.36
N LEU A 9 -3.18 -10.38 9.65
CA LEU A 9 -2.76 -8.97 9.72
C LEU A 9 -3.91 -8.03 9.30
N ILE A 10 -4.62 -8.33 8.20
CA ILE A 10 -5.78 -7.55 7.77
C ILE A 10 -6.86 -7.52 8.85
N ALA A 11 -7.18 -8.67 9.44
CA ALA A 11 -8.21 -8.76 10.48
C ALA A 11 -7.86 -7.93 11.71
N GLN A 12 -6.61 -8.00 12.17
CA GLN A 12 -6.11 -7.22 13.30
C GLN A 12 -6.14 -5.71 13.01
N GLU A 13 -5.68 -5.29 11.81
CA GLU A 13 -5.67 -3.88 11.43
C GLU A 13 -7.08 -3.32 11.23
N GLN A 14 -7.99 -4.09 10.65
CA GLN A 14 -9.38 -3.68 10.49
C GLN A 14 -10.05 -3.39 11.85
N VAL A 15 -9.86 -4.28 12.83
CA VAL A 15 -10.42 -4.13 14.18
C VAL A 15 -9.76 -2.95 14.90
N ARG A 16 -8.42 -2.84 14.83
CA ARG A 16 -7.66 -1.78 15.47
C ARG A 16 -8.09 -0.41 14.92
N LEU A 17 -8.02 -0.23 13.62
CA LEU A 17 -8.34 1.03 12.95
C LEU A 17 -9.79 1.44 13.24
N LEU A 18 -10.74 0.51 13.16
CA LEU A 18 -12.14 0.76 13.53
C LEU A 18 -12.26 1.25 14.99
N SER A 19 -11.54 0.62 15.93
CA SER A 19 -11.55 1.01 17.35
C SER A 19 -10.98 2.40 17.59
N GLU A 20 -9.95 2.79 16.86
CA GLU A 20 -9.32 4.10 16.94
C GLU A 20 -10.19 5.18 16.30
N LEU A 21 -10.72 4.92 15.11
CA LEU A 21 -11.63 5.83 14.40
C LEU A 21 -12.89 6.13 15.21
N LYS A 22 -13.43 5.17 15.96
CA LYS A 22 -14.58 5.38 16.87
C LYS A 22 -14.31 6.39 18.00
N LYS A 23 -13.04 6.63 18.32
CA LYS A 23 -12.64 7.56 19.39
C LYS A 23 -12.33 8.96 18.87
N LEU A 24 -12.28 9.15 17.56
CA LEU A 24 -11.97 10.45 16.99
C LEU A 24 -13.08 11.45 17.27
N PRO A 25 -12.74 12.69 17.70
CA PRO A 25 -13.69 13.78 17.79
C PRO A 25 -14.19 14.15 16.38
N GLU A 26 -15.40 14.68 16.29
CA GLU A 26 -16.03 15.00 14.99
C GLU A 26 -15.16 15.93 14.13
N ALA A 27 -14.54 16.93 14.73
CA ALA A 27 -13.63 17.83 14.01
C ALA A 27 -12.46 17.12 13.33
N ALA A 28 -11.95 16.02 13.90
CA ALA A 28 -10.85 15.27 13.31
C ALA A 28 -11.21 14.60 11.99
N TRP A 29 -12.48 14.29 11.75
CA TRP A 29 -12.94 13.70 10.47
C TRP A 29 -12.81 14.67 9.30
N HIS A 30 -12.96 15.95 9.54
CA HIS A 30 -12.85 17.01 8.53
C HIS A 30 -11.42 17.58 8.41
N GLN A 31 -10.51 17.18 9.30
CA GLN A 31 -9.11 17.56 9.23
C GLN A 31 -8.45 16.91 8.00
N MET A 32 -7.54 17.67 7.36
CA MET A 32 -6.74 17.15 6.25
C MET A 32 -5.82 16.02 6.74
N SER A 33 -5.85 14.91 6.05
CA SER A 33 -4.93 13.79 6.27
C SER A 33 -3.56 14.08 5.63
N HIS A 34 -2.63 13.12 5.73
CA HIS A 34 -1.37 13.22 4.98
C HIS A 34 -1.56 13.03 3.46
N CYS A 35 -2.65 12.44 3.02
CA CYS A 35 -2.97 12.35 1.59
C CYS A 35 -3.40 13.74 1.09
N GLU A 36 -2.64 14.31 0.15
CA GLU A 36 -2.91 15.63 -0.41
C GLU A 36 -4.34 15.74 -0.96
N GLY A 37 -5.05 16.78 -0.53
CA GLY A 37 -6.44 17.04 -0.94
C GLY A 37 -7.50 16.15 -0.28
N TRP A 38 -7.13 15.27 0.67
CA TRP A 38 -8.06 14.36 1.32
C TRP A 38 -8.20 14.63 2.81
N THR A 39 -9.44 14.72 3.27
CA THR A 39 -9.75 14.70 4.71
C THR A 39 -9.60 13.28 5.28
N ASN A 40 -9.54 13.15 6.61
CA ASN A 40 -9.56 11.84 7.26
C ASN A 40 -10.81 11.03 6.89
N ALA A 41 -11.98 11.68 6.78
CA ALA A 41 -13.20 11.03 6.29
C ALA A 41 -13.04 10.47 4.88
N ARG A 42 -12.36 11.21 3.99
CA ARG A 42 -12.10 10.77 2.62
C ARG A 42 -11.18 9.53 2.57
N VAL A 43 -10.15 9.47 3.43
CA VAL A 43 -9.27 8.30 3.55
C VAL A 43 -10.07 7.08 4.02
N VAL A 44 -10.94 7.23 5.03
CA VAL A 44 -11.80 6.13 5.50
C VAL A 44 -12.79 5.69 4.42
N ALA A 45 -13.37 6.62 3.65
CA ALA A 45 -14.24 6.32 2.51
C ALA A 45 -13.49 5.56 1.41
N HIS A 46 -12.23 5.90 1.14
CA HIS A 46 -11.35 5.16 0.23
C HIS A 46 -11.14 3.72 0.72
N LEU A 47 -10.74 3.52 1.96
CA LEU A 47 -10.56 2.18 2.55
C LEU A 47 -11.85 1.34 2.52
N THR A 48 -12.99 2.00 2.69
CA THR A 48 -14.33 1.37 2.66
C THR A 48 -14.70 0.87 1.27
N THR A 49 -14.50 1.71 0.25
CA THR A 49 -14.80 1.36 -1.14
C THR A 49 -13.80 0.38 -1.73
N ALA A 50 -12.53 0.47 -1.33
CA ALA A 50 -11.50 -0.50 -1.69
C ALA A 50 -11.83 -1.91 -1.16
N ALA A 51 -12.32 -2.02 0.09
CA ALA A 51 -12.75 -3.30 0.65
C ALA A 51 -13.90 -3.93 -0.15
N GLU A 52 -14.91 -3.13 -0.51
CA GLU A 52 -16.04 -3.58 -1.33
C GLU A 52 -15.58 -4.02 -2.72
N PHE A 53 -14.75 -3.23 -3.37
CA PHE A 53 -14.20 -3.56 -4.68
C PHE A 53 -13.37 -4.85 -4.64
N TYR A 54 -12.48 -5.01 -3.66
CA TYR A 54 -11.67 -6.22 -3.51
C TYR A 54 -12.55 -7.45 -3.29
N HIS A 55 -13.57 -7.33 -2.43
CA HIS A 55 -14.53 -8.40 -2.20
C HIS A 55 -15.24 -8.81 -3.50
N GLN A 56 -15.72 -7.86 -4.28
CA GLN A 56 -16.42 -8.12 -5.54
C GLN A 56 -15.50 -8.77 -6.57
N SER A 57 -14.30 -8.21 -6.78
CA SER A 57 -13.34 -8.69 -7.77
C SER A 57 -12.86 -10.11 -7.45
N VAL A 58 -12.46 -10.36 -6.20
CA VAL A 58 -11.99 -11.68 -5.76
C VAL A 58 -13.13 -12.70 -5.80
N SER A 59 -14.34 -12.35 -5.36
CA SER A 59 -15.50 -13.24 -5.44
C SER A 59 -15.82 -13.65 -6.87
N LYS A 60 -15.69 -12.75 -7.84
CA LYS A 60 -15.85 -13.04 -9.26
C LYS A 60 -14.75 -13.97 -9.76
N ALA A 61 -13.49 -13.69 -9.44
CA ALA A 61 -12.33 -14.50 -9.81
C ALA A 61 -12.43 -15.94 -9.30
N LEU A 62 -12.93 -16.13 -8.07
CA LEU A 62 -13.14 -17.47 -7.51
C LEU A 62 -14.17 -18.29 -8.29
N ARG A 63 -15.12 -17.63 -8.97
CA ARG A 63 -16.09 -18.25 -9.90
C ARG A 63 -15.61 -18.31 -11.35
N GLY A 64 -14.37 -17.90 -11.64
CA GLY A 64 -13.80 -17.89 -12.99
C GLY A 64 -14.14 -16.65 -13.84
N ASP A 65 -14.78 -15.62 -13.27
CA ASP A 65 -15.06 -14.35 -13.97
C ASP A 65 -13.96 -13.33 -13.66
N THR A 66 -13.13 -13.04 -14.65
CA THR A 66 -12.00 -12.11 -14.58
C THR A 66 -12.24 -10.80 -15.34
N LEU A 67 -13.49 -10.57 -15.76
CA LEU A 67 -13.84 -9.40 -16.55
C LEU A 67 -14.16 -8.18 -15.68
N PRO A 68 -14.04 -6.95 -16.22
CA PRO A 68 -14.47 -5.74 -15.54
C PRO A 68 -15.92 -5.81 -15.03
N PRO A 69 -16.28 -5.02 -14.02
CA PRO A 69 -17.68 -4.87 -13.62
C PRO A 69 -18.54 -4.40 -14.79
N SER A 70 -19.82 -4.81 -14.77
CA SER A 70 -20.83 -4.34 -15.73
C SER A 70 -21.85 -3.46 -15.06
N ILE A 71 -22.46 -2.57 -15.84
CA ILE A 71 -23.63 -1.78 -15.46
C ILE A 71 -24.91 -2.52 -15.86
N PRO A 72 -26.11 -2.09 -15.37
CA PRO A 72 -27.37 -2.53 -15.87
C PRO A 72 -27.42 -2.40 -17.40
N GLY A 73 -27.87 -3.44 -18.10
CA GLY A 73 -27.80 -3.52 -19.57
C GLY A 73 -26.58 -4.31 -20.09
N GLY A 74 -25.69 -4.79 -19.23
CA GLY A 74 -24.62 -5.75 -19.56
C GLY A 74 -23.33 -5.11 -20.12
N GLN A 75 -23.30 -3.79 -20.34
CA GLN A 75 -22.09 -3.11 -20.79
C GLN A 75 -20.99 -3.15 -19.72
N ARG A 76 -19.77 -3.56 -20.10
CA ARG A 76 -18.60 -3.58 -19.23
C ARG A 76 -18.04 -2.17 -19.05
N LEU A 77 -17.61 -1.85 -17.84
CA LEU A 77 -16.91 -0.58 -17.56
C LEU A 77 -15.47 -0.64 -18.07
N THR A 78 -15.00 0.46 -18.62
CA THR A 78 -13.54 0.67 -18.77
C THR A 78 -12.90 0.90 -17.41
N ALA A 79 -11.57 0.81 -17.33
CA ALA A 79 -10.83 1.11 -16.10
C ALA A 79 -11.06 2.55 -15.63
N ASP A 80 -11.14 3.52 -16.55
CA ASP A 80 -11.39 4.93 -16.24
C ASP A 80 -12.80 5.15 -15.72
N GLN A 81 -13.82 4.62 -16.39
CA GLN A 81 -15.21 4.70 -15.96
C GLN A 81 -15.40 4.05 -14.57
N PHE A 82 -14.67 2.98 -14.31
CA PHE A 82 -14.70 2.36 -12.98
C PHE A 82 -14.05 3.28 -11.92
N ARG A 83 -12.89 3.87 -12.22
CA ARG A 83 -12.20 4.81 -11.32
C ARG A 83 -13.07 6.03 -11.00
N GLU A 84 -13.67 6.64 -12.01
CA GLU A 84 -14.60 7.78 -11.85
C GLU A 84 -15.74 7.44 -10.89
N ARG A 85 -16.38 6.29 -11.06
CA ARG A 85 -17.48 5.85 -10.18
C ARG A 85 -17.00 5.57 -8.77
N LEU A 86 -15.81 5.00 -8.63
CA LEU A 86 -15.21 4.73 -7.33
C LEU A 86 -14.93 6.04 -6.58
N VAL A 87 -14.36 7.03 -7.28
CA VAL A 87 -14.09 8.38 -6.75
C VAL A 87 -15.39 9.06 -6.31
N ALA A 88 -16.42 9.08 -7.17
CA ALA A 88 -17.71 9.67 -6.83
C ALA A 88 -18.36 9.00 -5.60
N LYS A 89 -18.26 7.67 -5.48
CA LYS A 89 -18.74 6.94 -4.30
C LYS A 89 -17.95 7.28 -3.04
N GLN A 90 -16.64 7.45 -3.16
CA GLN A 90 -15.78 7.87 -2.04
C GLN A 90 -16.17 9.27 -1.56
N GLU A 91 -16.42 10.22 -2.47
CA GLU A 91 -16.87 11.57 -2.15
C GLU A 91 -18.19 11.55 -1.39
N GLN A 92 -19.17 10.84 -1.92
CA GLN A 92 -20.46 10.70 -1.28
C GLN A 92 -20.35 10.09 0.14
N LEU A 93 -19.52 9.06 0.31
CA LEU A 93 -19.32 8.42 1.63
C LEU A 93 -18.57 9.34 2.60
N ALA A 94 -17.63 10.15 2.13
CA ALA A 94 -16.88 11.09 2.97
C ALA A 94 -17.76 12.22 3.54
N GLU A 95 -18.88 12.53 2.90
CA GLU A 95 -19.87 13.50 3.36
C GLU A 95 -20.89 12.91 4.36
N CYS A 96 -20.94 11.58 4.51
CA CYS A 96 -21.81 10.95 5.48
C CYS A 96 -21.38 11.25 6.93
N PRO A 97 -22.31 11.27 7.89
CA PRO A 97 -21.94 11.34 9.30
C PRO A 97 -20.93 10.25 9.67
N PRO A 98 -19.91 10.53 10.51
CA PRO A 98 -18.86 9.58 10.87
C PRO A 98 -19.37 8.21 11.32
N ARG A 99 -20.49 8.19 12.07
CA ARG A 99 -21.11 6.94 12.53
C ARG A 99 -21.60 6.05 11.36
N GLU A 100 -22.15 6.66 10.33
CA GLU A 100 -22.65 5.94 9.15
C GLU A 100 -21.47 5.40 8.33
N LEU A 101 -20.46 6.26 8.07
CA LEU A 101 -19.24 5.84 7.36
C LEU A 101 -18.54 4.69 8.08
N LEU A 102 -18.41 4.75 9.42
CA LEU A 102 -17.84 3.66 10.23
C LEU A 102 -18.65 2.37 10.13
N GLY A 103 -19.98 2.46 10.08
CA GLY A 103 -20.83 1.30 9.89
C GLY A 103 -20.58 0.59 8.56
N VAL A 104 -20.39 1.36 7.48
CA VAL A 104 -20.08 0.80 6.15
C VAL A 104 -18.63 0.27 6.10
N PHE A 105 -17.67 0.99 6.72
CA PHE A 105 -16.28 0.55 6.84
C PHE A 105 -16.16 -0.80 7.55
N ASP A 106 -16.84 -0.97 8.68
CA ASP A 106 -16.87 -2.22 9.45
C ASP A 106 -17.48 -3.36 8.64
N LYS A 107 -18.66 -3.11 8.06
CA LYS A 107 -19.38 -4.11 7.24
C LYS A 107 -18.53 -4.60 6.07
N ASN A 108 -17.97 -3.68 5.28
CA ASN A 108 -17.22 -4.05 4.07
C ASN A 108 -15.88 -4.70 4.43
N GLY A 109 -15.20 -4.19 5.47
CA GLY A 109 -13.95 -4.76 5.97
C GLY A 109 -14.13 -6.18 6.51
N THR A 110 -15.15 -6.40 7.34
CA THR A 110 -15.48 -7.73 7.87
C THR A 110 -15.83 -8.71 6.76
N ALA A 111 -16.68 -8.31 5.80
CA ALA A 111 -17.03 -9.16 4.68
C ALA A 111 -15.81 -9.58 3.84
N LEU A 112 -14.86 -8.64 3.63
CA LEU A 112 -13.62 -8.93 2.89
C LEU A 112 -12.72 -9.91 3.68
N VAL A 113 -12.55 -9.70 4.99
CA VAL A 113 -11.79 -10.62 5.86
C VAL A 113 -12.39 -12.02 5.83
N ASP A 114 -13.71 -12.15 5.92
CA ASP A 114 -14.40 -13.42 5.89
C ASP A 114 -14.29 -14.13 4.53
N LEU A 115 -14.27 -13.36 3.45
CA LEU A 115 -13.97 -13.91 2.12
C LEU A 115 -12.54 -14.46 2.09
N PHE A 116 -11.54 -13.66 2.51
CA PHE A 116 -10.14 -14.05 2.44
C PHE A 116 -9.82 -15.29 3.28
N ARG A 117 -10.43 -15.42 4.47
CA ARG A 117 -10.28 -16.61 5.34
C ARG A 117 -10.74 -17.92 4.70
N ARG A 118 -11.67 -17.84 3.75
CA ARG A 118 -12.25 -19.03 3.07
C ARG A 118 -11.53 -19.40 1.77
N ILE A 119 -10.52 -18.62 1.35
CA ILE A 119 -9.80 -18.88 0.12
C ILE A 119 -8.82 -20.03 0.32
N ALA A 120 -9.04 -21.12 -0.42
CA ALA A 120 -8.07 -22.22 -0.41
C ALA A 120 -6.73 -21.80 -1.05
N PRO A 121 -5.57 -22.31 -0.57
CA PRO A 121 -4.25 -21.91 -1.04
C PRO A 121 -4.08 -21.96 -2.55
N HIS A 122 -4.62 -22.97 -3.24
CA HIS A 122 -4.53 -23.11 -4.69
C HIS A 122 -5.30 -22.02 -5.47
N ASN A 123 -6.21 -21.29 -4.82
CA ASN A 123 -6.93 -20.18 -5.43
C ASN A 123 -6.17 -18.84 -5.33
N MET A 124 -5.09 -18.76 -4.55
CA MET A 124 -4.32 -17.52 -4.38
C MET A 124 -3.65 -17.05 -5.68
N THR A 125 -3.39 -17.95 -6.60
CA THR A 125 -2.80 -17.63 -7.91
C THR A 125 -3.83 -17.28 -8.98
N LYS A 126 -5.13 -17.43 -8.70
CA LYS A 126 -6.18 -17.11 -9.68
C LYS A 126 -6.11 -15.65 -10.09
N PRO A 127 -6.26 -15.37 -11.40
CA PRO A 127 -6.33 -14.01 -11.90
C PRO A 127 -7.66 -13.36 -11.49
N ALA A 128 -7.60 -12.08 -11.13
CA ALA A 128 -8.75 -11.24 -10.80
C ALA A 128 -8.59 -9.87 -11.48
N TRP A 129 -9.69 -9.27 -11.87
CA TRP A 129 -9.67 -7.97 -12.52
C TRP A 129 -9.33 -6.85 -11.53
N HIS A 130 -8.45 -5.94 -11.96
CA HIS A 130 -8.15 -4.70 -11.27
C HIS A 130 -8.00 -3.57 -12.30
N PRO A 131 -8.37 -2.29 -12.01
CA PRO A 131 -8.28 -1.21 -12.99
C PRO A 131 -6.85 -0.89 -13.45
N ARG A 132 -5.83 -1.39 -12.76
CA ARG A 132 -4.40 -1.32 -13.15
C ARG A 132 -3.92 -2.59 -13.88
N GLY A 133 -4.82 -3.46 -14.33
CA GLY A 133 -4.49 -4.72 -15.00
C GLY A 133 -4.93 -5.96 -14.21
N THR A 134 -4.50 -7.14 -14.66
CA THR A 134 -4.83 -8.40 -14.00
C THR A 134 -3.94 -8.63 -12.79
N TRP A 135 -4.53 -8.81 -11.63
CA TRP A 135 -3.86 -9.17 -10.38
C TRP A 135 -4.14 -10.61 -10.01
N THR A 136 -3.28 -11.22 -9.20
CA THR A 136 -3.63 -12.48 -8.53
C THR A 136 -4.45 -12.20 -7.28
N VAL A 137 -5.22 -13.18 -6.82
CA VAL A 137 -5.94 -13.11 -5.53
C VAL A 137 -4.98 -12.80 -4.39
N ALA A 138 -3.78 -13.41 -4.37
CA ALA A 138 -2.74 -13.12 -3.37
C ALA A 138 -2.33 -11.64 -3.37
N MET A 139 -2.30 -11.00 -4.55
CA MET A 139 -1.99 -9.57 -4.65
C MET A 139 -3.06 -8.70 -4.00
N PHE A 140 -4.36 -9.04 -4.14
CA PHE A 140 -5.45 -8.34 -3.44
C PHE A 140 -5.32 -8.48 -1.92
N VAL A 141 -4.95 -9.66 -1.42
CA VAL A 141 -4.71 -9.88 0.02
C VAL A 141 -3.54 -9.01 0.50
N SER A 142 -2.39 -9.06 -0.19
CA SER A 142 -1.21 -8.29 0.21
C SER A 142 -1.44 -6.77 0.11
N SER A 143 -2.11 -6.33 -0.94
CA SER A 143 -2.48 -4.93 -1.13
C SER A 143 -3.42 -4.43 -0.03
N ARG A 144 -4.34 -5.27 0.49
CA ARG A 144 -5.21 -4.86 1.60
C ARG A 144 -4.44 -4.61 2.89
N VAL A 145 -3.41 -5.40 3.20
CA VAL A 145 -2.51 -5.10 4.35
C VAL A 145 -1.88 -3.74 4.16
N PHE A 146 -1.34 -3.48 2.97
CA PHE A 146 -0.70 -2.22 2.62
C PHE A 146 -1.66 -1.02 2.74
N GLU A 147 -2.86 -1.10 2.16
CA GLU A 147 -3.88 -0.05 2.21
C GLU A 147 -4.23 0.32 3.66
N LEU A 148 -4.54 -0.68 4.50
CA LEU A 148 -4.90 -0.43 5.90
C LEU A 148 -3.75 0.19 6.69
N ALA A 149 -2.52 -0.28 6.47
CA ALA A 149 -1.35 0.20 7.20
C ALA A 149 -0.98 1.64 6.80
N MET A 150 -0.87 1.91 5.51
CA MET A 150 -0.40 3.20 5.02
C MET A 150 -1.46 4.29 5.17
N HIS A 151 -2.71 4.00 4.83
CA HIS A 151 -3.79 4.96 5.03
C HIS A 151 -4.20 5.11 6.51
N GLY A 152 -4.01 4.07 7.33
CA GLY A 152 -4.09 4.22 8.77
C GLY A 152 -3.04 5.20 9.30
N TRP A 153 -1.80 5.12 8.80
CA TRP A 153 -0.75 6.08 9.11
C TRP A 153 -1.08 7.49 8.61
N ASP A 154 -1.63 7.64 7.39
CA ASP A 154 -2.03 8.95 6.82
C ASP A 154 -3.04 9.70 7.70
N ILE A 155 -3.94 8.97 8.36
CA ILE A 155 -4.88 9.52 9.34
C ILE A 155 -4.14 9.87 10.65
N HIS A 156 -3.35 8.93 11.18
CA HIS A 156 -2.72 9.09 12.48
C HIS A 156 -1.72 10.24 12.52
N VAL A 157 -0.89 10.39 11.47
CA VAL A 157 0.13 11.46 11.43
C VAL A 157 -0.50 12.86 11.36
N SER A 158 -1.73 12.99 10.86
CA SER A 158 -2.48 14.25 10.89
C SER A 158 -2.90 14.67 12.31
N LEU A 159 -2.94 13.71 13.23
CA LEU A 159 -3.35 13.89 14.63
C LEU A 159 -2.15 13.84 15.59
N ASP A 160 -1.16 13.04 15.28
CA ASP A 160 0.09 12.88 16.03
C ASP A 160 1.27 12.85 15.05
N PRO A 161 2.06 13.94 14.96
CA PRO A 161 3.23 14.01 14.07
C PRO A 161 4.31 12.95 14.32
N GLN A 162 4.26 12.25 15.46
CA GLN A 162 5.17 11.15 15.79
C GLN A 162 4.63 9.77 15.41
N ALA A 163 3.47 9.72 14.75
CA ALA A 163 2.86 8.46 14.33
C ALA A 163 3.80 7.66 13.43
N ARG A 164 3.83 6.34 13.65
CA ARG A 164 4.64 5.39 12.88
C ARG A 164 3.77 4.29 12.32
N VAL A 165 4.19 3.73 11.20
CA VAL A 165 3.64 2.45 10.72
C VAL A 165 3.95 1.39 11.77
N ARG A 166 2.97 0.59 12.14
CA ARG A 166 3.13 -0.42 13.21
C ARG A 166 4.28 -1.38 12.92
N ASP A 167 5.13 -1.60 13.91
CA ASP A 167 6.32 -2.46 13.79
C ASP A 167 5.98 -3.88 13.33
N LEU A 168 4.84 -4.43 13.80
CA LEU A 168 4.35 -5.74 13.38
C LEU A 168 4.13 -5.87 11.86
N LEU A 169 3.76 -4.77 11.20
CA LEU A 169 3.44 -4.76 9.76
C LEU A 169 4.67 -4.50 8.89
N GLN A 170 5.67 -3.80 9.42
CA GLN A 170 6.81 -3.32 8.65
C GLN A 170 7.54 -4.41 7.87
N PRO A 171 7.86 -5.59 8.43
CA PRO A 171 8.54 -6.64 7.67
C PRO A 171 7.72 -7.15 6.48
N PHE A 172 6.41 -7.29 6.67
CA PHE A 172 5.49 -7.68 5.59
C PHE A 172 5.43 -6.60 4.50
N LEU A 173 5.29 -5.34 4.89
CA LEU A 173 5.16 -4.21 3.98
C LEU A 173 6.43 -3.97 3.16
N VAL A 174 7.61 -4.04 3.79
CA VAL A 174 8.89 -3.96 3.07
C VAL A 174 8.97 -5.06 2.02
N HIS A 175 8.68 -6.31 2.39
CA HIS A 175 8.68 -7.41 1.42
C HIS A 175 7.66 -7.19 0.29
N PHE A 176 6.47 -6.71 0.60
CA PHE A 176 5.43 -6.38 -0.40
C PHE A 176 5.91 -5.30 -1.37
N LEU A 177 6.49 -4.20 -0.87
CA LEU A 177 7.03 -3.12 -1.71
C LEU A 177 8.14 -3.60 -2.64
N LEU A 178 9.04 -4.47 -2.17
CA LEU A 178 10.07 -5.08 -3.02
C LEU A 178 9.44 -5.88 -4.18
N GLN A 179 8.36 -6.62 -3.92
CA GLN A 179 7.67 -7.38 -4.97
C GLN A 179 6.93 -6.46 -5.96
N VAL A 180 6.31 -5.39 -5.48
CA VAL A 180 5.62 -4.40 -6.32
C VAL A 180 6.64 -3.61 -7.12
N GLY A 181 7.69 -3.09 -6.49
CA GLY A 181 8.73 -2.32 -7.12
C GLY A 181 9.36 -3.03 -8.32
N LYS A 182 9.70 -4.31 -8.18
CA LYS A 182 10.22 -5.13 -9.28
C LYS A 182 9.28 -5.17 -10.50
N ARG A 183 7.96 -5.13 -10.29
CA ARG A 183 6.96 -5.21 -11.37
C ARG A 183 6.67 -3.87 -12.01
N THR A 184 6.82 -2.79 -11.26
CA THR A 184 6.41 -1.45 -11.67
C THR A 184 7.59 -0.58 -12.09
N PHE A 185 8.81 -1.04 -11.87
CA PHE A 185 10.01 -0.32 -12.30
C PHE A 185 10.09 -0.27 -13.82
N GLU A 186 10.14 0.93 -14.39
CA GLU A 186 10.35 1.10 -15.83
C GLU A 186 11.82 0.99 -16.17
N GLU A 187 12.09 0.45 -17.31
CA GLU A 187 13.45 0.31 -17.81
C GLU A 187 14.12 1.70 -17.84
N ASN A 188 15.20 1.84 -17.07
CA ASN A 188 16.03 3.04 -17.02
C ASN A 188 17.51 2.66 -16.87
N PRO A 189 18.25 2.58 -18.00
CA PRO A 189 19.67 2.24 -17.98
C PRO A 189 20.56 3.23 -17.22
N ASP A 190 20.13 4.49 -17.07
CA ASP A 190 20.91 5.50 -16.33
C ASP A 190 20.98 5.18 -14.83
N LEU A 191 20.13 4.28 -14.36
CA LEU A 191 20.09 3.80 -12.98
C LEU A 191 20.87 2.47 -12.79
N ASP A 192 21.50 1.93 -13.83
CA ASP A 192 22.27 0.68 -13.71
C ASP A 192 23.31 0.79 -12.61
N GLY A 193 23.26 -0.14 -11.65
CA GLY A 193 24.13 -0.13 -10.47
C GLY A 193 23.70 -1.08 -9.37
N LEU A 194 24.48 -1.10 -8.29
CA LEU A 194 24.27 -1.89 -7.09
C LEU A 194 23.94 -0.98 -5.91
N TYR A 195 22.74 -1.08 -5.39
CA TYR A 195 22.26 -0.26 -4.27
C TYR A 195 22.01 -1.17 -3.06
N ARG A 196 22.77 -0.99 -2.00
CA ARG A 196 22.59 -1.73 -0.76
C ARG A 196 21.61 -0.99 0.15
N PHE A 197 20.64 -1.70 0.68
CA PHE A 197 19.74 -1.22 1.72
C PHE A 197 20.05 -1.95 3.02
N GLU A 198 20.28 -1.20 4.10
CA GLU A 198 20.53 -1.73 5.44
C GLU A 198 19.53 -1.10 6.40
N LEU A 199 18.61 -1.91 6.94
CA LEU A 199 17.61 -1.43 7.88
C LEU A 199 18.04 -1.70 9.32
N GLN A 200 17.74 -0.75 10.20
CA GLN A 200 17.85 -0.98 11.64
C GLN A 200 17.04 -2.22 12.03
N GLY A 201 17.63 -3.11 12.83
CA GLY A 201 17.02 -4.39 13.14
C GLY A 201 17.52 -5.57 12.29
N GLY A 202 18.44 -5.31 11.33
CA GLY A 202 19.25 -6.34 10.66
C GLY A 202 18.73 -6.83 9.31
N MET A 203 17.60 -6.30 8.82
CA MET A 203 17.18 -6.60 7.45
C MET A 203 18.08 -5.84 6.46
N ALA A 204 18.66 -6.56 5.49
CA ALA A 204 19.50 -5.93 4.47
C ALA A 204 19.43 -6.73 3.16
N TRP A 205 19.56 -6.03 2.03
CA TRP A 205 19.58 -6.64 0.70
C TRP A 205 20.33 -5.74 -0.29
N THR A 206 20.63 -6.29 -1.47
CA THR A 206 21.09 -5.51 -2.62
C THR A 206 19.96 -5.38 -3.64
N THR A 207 19.70 -4.16 -4.07
CA THR A 207 18.93 -3.84 -5.27
C THR A 207 19.91 -3.68 -6.43
N ARG A 208 19.79 -4.55 -7.42
CA ARG A 208 20.56 -4.46 -8.67
C ARG A 208 19.66 -3.85 -9.74
N VAL A 209 20.10 -2.79 -10.37
CA VAL A 209 19.54 -2.31 -11.64
C VAL A 209 20.54 -2.67 -12.73
N PHE A 210 20.08 -3.41 -13.74
CA PHE A 210 20.92 -3.85 -14.86
C PHE A 210 20.11 -3.88 -16.15
N ASN A 211 20.63 -3.25 -17.19
CA ASN A 211 19.89 -3.02 -18.44
C ASN A 211 18.51 -2.40 -18.19
N GLY A 212 18.45 -1.46 -17.27
CA GLY A 212 17.22 -0.78 -16.89
C GLY A 212 16.21 -1.60 -16.08
N LYS A 213 16.53 -2.84 -15.68
CA LYS A 213 15.64 -3.72 -14.92
C LYS A 213 16.09 -3.85 -13.47
N MET A 214 15.14 -3.80 -12.56
CA MET A 214 15.40 -3.87 -11.12
C MET A 214 15.17 -5.28 -10.55
N GLU A 215 16.15 -5.77 -9.79
CA GLU A 215 16.08 -7.02 -9.06
C GLU A 215 16.55 -6.87 -7.62
N TYR A 216 16.05 -7.71 -6.73
CA TYR A 216 16.45 -7.78 -5.34
C TYR A 216 17.13 -9.10 -5.05
N GLY A 217 18.24 -9.05 -4.32
CA GLY A 217 19.04 -10.22 -4.02
C GLY A 217 19.74 -10.13 -2.66
N PRO A 218 20.56 -11.16 -2.34
CA PRO A 218 21.41 -11.16 -1.17
C PRO A 218 22.42 -10.00 -1.23
N LEU A 219 23.09 -9.73 -0.11
CA LEU A 219 24.14 -8.71 -0.07
C LEU A 219 25.27 -9.04 -1.05
N GLU A 220 25.60 -8.05 -1.87
CA GLU A 220 26.71 -8.12 -2.81
C GLU A 220 27.86 -7.21 -2.35
N PRO A 221 29.13 -7.57 -2.65
CA PRO A 221 30.27 -6.72 -2.34
C PRO A 221 30.29 -5.45 -3.22
N ALA A 222 30.96 -4.40 -2.70
CA ALA A 222 31.20 -3.16 -3.43
C ALA A 222 29.97 -2.52 -4.10
N PRO A 223 28.92 -2.18 -3.31
CA PRO A 223 27.77 -1.44 -3.86
C PRO A 223 28.19 -0.04 -4.29
N ASP A 224 27.53 0.51 -5.33
CA ASP A 224 27.73 1.90 -5.75
C ASP A 224 27.20 2.88 -4.70
N ALA A 225 26.13 2.48 -3.98
CA ALA A 225 25.64 3.23 -2.84
C ALA A 225 25.09 2.30 -1.75
N THR A 226 25.16 2.76 -0.50
CA THR A 226 24.53 2.12 0.66
C THR A 226 23.58 3.10 1.34
N ILE A 227 22.31 2.70 1.46
CA ILE A 227 21.23 3.43 2.10
C ILE A 227 20.96 2.79 3.46
N ARG A 228 21.09 3.58 4.55
CA ARG A 228 20.79 3.14 5.91
C ARG A 228 19.63 3.93 6.48
N THR A 229 18.61 3.21 6.97
CA THR A 229 17.41 3.79 7.60
C THR A 229 16.74 2.73 8.47
N ASP A 230 15.56 3.02 9.02
CA ASP A 230 14.67 1.99 9.58
C ASP A 230 13.55 1.61 8.60
N ALA A 231 12.81 0.55 8.92
CA ALA A 231 11.76 0.05 8.05
C ALA A 231 10.59 1.06 7.90
N ASN A 232 10.27 1.82 8.96
CA ASN A 232 9.23 2.84 8.89
C ASN A 232 9.56 3.93 7.87
N HIS A 233 10.75 4.52 7.97
CA HIS A 233 11.15 5.62 7.09
C HIS A 233 11.38 5.14 5.65
N LEU A 234 11.86 3.89 5.46
CA LEU A 234 11.91 3.31 4.13
C LEU A 234 10.52 3.20 3.50
N LEU A 235 9.52 2.72 4.26
CA LEU A 235 8.13 2.62 3.79
C LEU A 235 7.58 4.00 3.42
N LEU A 236 7.77 5.00 4.27
CA LEU A 236 7.30 6.37 4.03
C LEU A 236 8.00 7.02 2.82
N LEU A 237 9.29 6.81 2.67
CA LEU A 237 10.08 7.30 1.55
C LEU A 237 9.62 6.67 0.23
N THR A 238 9.55 5.35 0.16
CA THR A 238 9.19 4.63 -1.08
C THR A 238 7.72 4.74 -1.46
N THR A 239 6.88 5.26 -0.57
CA THR A 239 5.46 5.57 -0.81
C THR A 239 5.18 7.07 -0.94
N CYS A 240 6.21 7.89 -1.17
CA CYS A 240 6.14 9.35 -1.33
C CYS A 240 5.49 10.11 -0.15
N ARG A 241 5.59 9.57 1.07
CA ARG A 241 5.07 10.19 2.29
C ARG A 241 6.10 11.03 3.02
N GLU A 242 7.36 10.69 2.86
CA GLU A 242 8.52 11.49 3.28
C GLU A 242 9.48 11.64 2.10
N THR A 243 10.29 12.69 2.11
CA THR A 243 11.31 12.92 1.08
C THR A 243 12.70 12.59 1.61
N LEU A 244 13.62 12.25 0.70
CA LEU A 244 15.00 11.97 1.05
C LEU A 244 15.65 13.11 1.84
N PRO A 245 15.58 14.40 1.40
CA PRO A 245 16.14 15.51 2.16
C PRO A 245 15.58 15.67 3.57
N GLN A 246 14.27 15.44 3.77
CA GLN A 246 13.64 15.51 5.09
C GLN A 246 14.21 14.46 6.04
N LEU A 247 14.41 13.23 5.57
CA LEU A 247 14.95 12.15 6.37
C LEU A 247 16.43 12.35 6.70
N GLU A 248 17.24 12.82 5.74
CA GLU A 248 18.65 13.15 5.97
C GLU A 248 18.80 14.29 6.99
N GLN A 249 18.04 15.37 6.84
CA GLN A 249 18.09 16.52 7.77
C GLN A 249 17.77 16.12 9.21
N ARG A 250 16.89 15.12 9.38
CA ARG A 250 16.51 14.58 10.71
C ARG A 250 17.46 13.48 11.19
N GLY A 251 18.47 13.10 10.41
CA GLY A 251 19.40 12.01 10.75
C GLY A 251 18.77 10.62 10.75
N LEU A 252 17.65 10.45 10.05
CA LEU A 252 16.86 9.20 9.98
C LEU A 252 17.23 8.33 8.79
N LEU A 253 18.00 8.88 7.86
CA LEU A 253 18.53 8.18 6.70
C LEU A 253 19.94 8.70 6.39
N THR A 254 20.81 7.80 5.96
CA THR A 254 22.14 8.15 5.44
C THR A 254 22.40 7.43 4.13
N ILE A 255 23.12 8.09 3.22
CA ILE A 255 23.61 7.52 1.97
C ILE A 255 25.12 7.59 1.97
N GLU A 256 25.78 6.46 1.70
CA GLU A 256 27.21 6.38 1.38
C GLU A 256 27.36 5.98 -0.08
N GLY A 257 28.24 6.63 -0.83
CA GLY A 257 28.48 6.37 -2.25
C GLY A 257 27.74 7.34 -3.18
N ASP A 258 27.25 6.86 -4.32
CA ASP A 258 26.61 7.69 -5.36
C ASP A 258 25.23 8.20 -4.92
N ARG A 259 25.24 9.38 -4.33
CA ARG A 259 24.03 10.03 -3.80
C ARG A 259 23.06 10.44 -4.91
N GLU A 260 23.55 11.01 -6.00
CA GLU A 260 22.70 11.53 -7.08
C GLU A 260 21.93 10.38 -7.74
N ARG A 261 22.60 9.29 -8.07
CA ARG A 261 21.99 8.10 -8.65
C ARG A 261 21.02 7.43 -7.67
N THR A 262 21.33 7.44 -6.36
CA THR A 262 20.41 6.93 -5.33
C THR A 262 19.13 7.75 -5.25
N GLU A 263 19.20 9.07 -5.32
CA GLU A 263 18.05 9.96 -5.34
C GLU A 263 17.16 9.69 -6.57
N GLN A 264 17.75 9.55 -7.73
CA GLN A 264 17.05 9.18 -8.97
C GLN A 264 16.36 7.80 -8.86
N LEU A 265 17.02 6.82 -8.24
CA LEU A 265 16.42 5.49 -8.00
C LEU A 265 15.20 5.59 -7.08
N ILE A 266 15.31 6.31 -5.97
CA ILE A 266 14.21 6.52 -5.03
C ILE A 266 13.03 7.22 -5.71
N ASP A 267 13.31 8.26 -6.50
CA ASP A 267 12.29 8.95 -7.29
C ASP A 267 11.59 8.03 -8.30
N ALA A 268 12.36 7.16 -8.96
CA ALA A 268 11.80 6.19 -9.90
C ALA A 268 10.90 5.16 -9.21
N ILE A 269 11.23 4.75 -7.98
CA ILE A 269 10.39 3.85 -7.17
C ILE A 269 9.13 4.59 -6.69
N CYS A 270 9.28 5.84 -6.25
CA CYS A 270 8.22 6.65 -5.66
C CYS A 270 7.11 7.01 -6.67
N ARG A 271 7.43 7.39 -7.89
CA ARG A 271 6.50 7.93 -8.91
C ARG A 271 5.38 6.99 -9.37
N ARG A 272 5.30 5.75 -8.87
CA ARG A 272 4.51 4.66 -9.48
C ARG A 272 3.54 3.95 -8.58
N GLN A 273 3.35 4.43 -7.40
CA GLN A 273 2.40 3.80 -6.46
C GLN A 273 0.97 4.26 -6.63
#